data_375279d361103fd898ee0d8be32b0ff3
#
_entry.id   375279d361103fd898ee0d8be32b0ff3
#
_cell.length_a   1.000
_cell.length_b   1.000
_cell.length_c   1.000
_cell.angle_alpha   90.00
_cell.angle_beta   90.00
_cell.angle_gamma   90.00
#
_symmetry.space_group_name_H-M   'P 1'
#
loop_
_entity.id
_entity.type
_entity.pdbx_description
1 polymer ?
#
loop_
_entity_poly.entity_id
_entity_poly.type
_entity_poly.pdbx_seq_one_letter_code
_entity_poly.pdbx_strand_id
1 'polypeptide(L)'
;MTWATLIAFIVFVLLPTFYLISYVFLSWNDVRVEVFENPIIGDENWKQIQKVLFFSFRLSLSAVAFDLIFGIPLAYVLARKRFRGKDLLEDIVTLPLVMPTSGFGFATLITWTTVAGIGGFLGLSSGLVPLDTVIPIVNVPLMVFIVHVALTFPYIVRTLETKIQSIDTTFEMASRTLGATPLTTFRNVLLPLALPGIFSGSVLAFARSLGETGATLIVAGVSSTASIAIVRWTAEFKLATASFMGSLLVIIAWVLILPVEVYMGRRGKALRIPFHLPPSVLKGVMRVERYASRKLTRVKDFTPIVVLVLTVIVPILVVFNSVVLYWSADPYTGKVQGGVLYQLFGPSNYFNLLTKATLTSIIVALVSTYISMCIAIPLTFLIERKRYGVIIRSVLKIPLIIPTSSLGLSVLLLWGSNGFNLISSGIWLTILTHIVFSVPVVVESILAAYEGSDVQMYEDSARTLGATAYNAIETVSLPLVKGGILTGFILSFAHSLGETGATFIVMGRDITVPALVVNMVEALAIPAAFFTSTYLIALSLILLAIIRVTTRR
;
A
#
# COMPACT_ATOMS: atom_id res chain seq x y z
N MET A 1 -30.29 -4.33 13.89
CA MET A 1 -29.27 -3.92 12.91
C MET A 1 -27.89 -3.69 13.54
N THR A 2 -27.76 -2.88 14.58
CA THR A 2 -26.47 -2.56 15.22
C THR A 2 -25.68 -3.76 15.76
N TRP A 3 -26.32 -4.72 16.42
CA TRP A 3 -25.65 -5.91 16.96
C TRP A 3 -25.16 -6.88 15.86
N ALA A 4 -25.97 -7.10 14.81
CA ALA A 4 -25.56 -7.94 13.69
C ALA A 4 -24.31 -7.39 12.97
N THR A 5 -24.26 -6.06 12.75
CA THR A 5 -23.11 -5.37 12.16
C THR A 5 -21.86 -5.50 13.04
N LEU A 6 -22.00 -5.31 14.36
CA LEU A 6 -20.88 -5.48 15.29
C LEU A 6 -20.38 -6.91 15.32
N ILE A 7 -21.29 -7.90 15.35
CA ILE A 7 -20.92 -9.32 15.31
C ILE A 7 -20.19 -9.63 14.00
N ALA A 8 -20.71 -9.17 12.86
CA ALA A 8 -20.06 -9.36 11.56
C ALA A 8 -18.66 -8.72 11.53
N PHE A 9 -18.53 -7.50 12.04
CA PHE A 9 -17.23 -6.82 12.13
C PHE A 9 -16.25 -7.58 13.04
N ILE A 10 -16.70 -8.04 14.20
CA ILE A 10 -15.86 -8.82 15.13
C ILE A 10 -15.43 -10.13 14.47
N VAL A 11 -16.36 -10.89 13.90
CA VAL A 11 -16.11 -12.23 13.35
C VAL A 11 -15.25 -12.17 12.09
N PHE A 12 -15.56 -11.29 11.15
CA PHE A 12 -14.89 -11.28 9.84
C PHE A 12 -13.66 -10.38 9.79
N VAL A 13 -13.51 -9.41 10.69
CA VAL A 13 -12.39 -8.47 10.66
C VAL A 13 -11.50 -8.59 11.89
N LEU A 14 -12.06 -8.45 13.09
CA LEU A 14 -11.26 -8.41 14.30
C LEU A 14 -10.72 -9.78 14.70
N LEU A 15 -11.56 -10.80 14.71
CA LEU A 15 -11.16 -12.14 15.13
C LEU A 15 -9.98 -12.66 14.29
N PRO A 16 -9.99 -12.61 12.94
CA PRO A 16 -8.81 -12.95 12.15
C PRO A 16 -7.61 -12.07 12.47
N THR A 17 -7.81 -10.77 12.67
CA THR A 17 -6.71 -9.84 12.94
C THR A 17 -5.93 -10.20 14.21
N PHE A 18 -6.63 -10.61 15.25
CA PHE A 18 -6.03 -10.93 16.55
C PHE A 18 -5.68 -12.41 16.74
N TYR A 19 -6.30 -13.29 15.94
CA TYR A 19 -6.14 -14.72 16.10
C TYR A 19 -4.69 -15.19 15.95
N LEU A 20 -3.93 -14.54 15.09
CA LEU A 20 -2.53 -14.90 14.87
C LEU A 20 -1.69 -14.81 16.16
N ILE A 21 -1.91 -13.77 16.96
CA ILE A 21 -1.27 -13.65 18.28
C ILE A 21 -1.76 -14.75 19.22
N SER A 22 -3.08 -14.97 19.26
CA SER A 22 -3.67 -16.03 20.07
C SER A 22 -3.16 -17.42 19.69
N TYR A 23 -3.00 -17.67 18.38
CA TYR A 23 -2.47 -18.93 17.86
C TYR A 23 -1.06 -19.23 18.37
N VAL A 24 -0.18 -18.23 18.39
CA VAL A 24 1.19 -18.39 18.94
C VAL A 24 1.15 -18.82 20.41
N PHE A 25 0.24 -18.28 21.21
CA PHE A 25 0.08 -18.70 22.61
C PHE A 25 -0.52 -20.10 22.72
N LEU A 26 -1.50 -20.44 21.91
CA LEU A 26 -2.13 -21.76 21.89
C LEU A 26 -1.17 -22.86 21.43
N SER A 27 -0.32 -22.56 20.45
CA SER A 27 0.68 -23.46 19.87
C SER A 27 2.08 -23.20 20.40
N TRP A 28 2.22 -22.66 21.62
CA TRP A 28 3.51 -22.23 22.16
C TRP A 28 4.55 -23.35 22.21
N ASN A 29 4.13 -24.58 22.48
CA ASN A 29 5.05 -25.72 22.49
C ASN A 29 5.68 -25.95 21.12
N ASP A 30 4.89 -25.88 20.04
CA ASP A 30 5.38 -26.05 18.67
C ASP A 30 6.30 -24.90 18.30
N VAL A 31 5.92 -23.66 18.62
CA VAL A 31 6.75 -22.47 18.40
C VAL A 31 8.07 -22.57 19.17
N ARG A 32 8.03 -22.98 20.43
CA ARG A 32 9.22 -23.13 21.26
C ARG A 32 10.21 -24.13 20.67
N VAL A 33 9.71 -25.29 20.27
CA VAL A 33 10.54 -26.34 19.67
C VAL A 33 11.06 -25.91 18.30
N GLU A 34 10.17 -25.45 17.41
CA GLU A 34 10.53 -25.16 16.02
C GLU A 34 11.44 -23.93 15.89
N VAL A 35 11.22 -22.90 16.74
CA VAL A 35 11.95 -21.62 16.63
C VAL A 35 13.17 -21.55 17.55
N PHE A 36 13.15 -22.17 18.76
CA PHE A 36 14.16 -21.92 19.78
C PHE A 36 14.94 -23.17 20.22
N GLU A 37 14.26 -24.30 20.43
CA GLU A 37 14.87 -25.44 21.14
C GLU A 37 15.37 -26.58 20.25
N ASN A 38 14.88 -26.68 19.01
CA ASN A 38 15.36 -27.74 18.12
C ASN A 38 16.84 -27.53 17.79
N PRO A 39 17.74 -28.45 18.15
CA PRO A 39 19.19 -28.26 18.00
C PRO A 39 19.64 -28.20 16.53
N ILE A 40 18.81 -28.67 15.59
CA ILE A 40 19.12 -28.68 14.16
C ILE A 40 18.43 -27.51 13.43
N ILE A 41 17.18 -27.25 13.73
CA ILE A 41 16.33 -26.29 12.96
C ILE A 41 16.04 -25.03 13.75
N GLY A 42 15.90 -25.10 15.07
CA GLY A 42 15.44 -23.95 15.88
C GLY A 42 16.41 -22.77 15.87
N ASP A 43 17.71 -23.02 16.07
CA ASP A 43 18.73 -21.95 16.03
C ASP A 43 18.83 -21.32 14.62
N GLU A 44 18.68 -22.11 13.57
CA GLU A 44 18.66 -21.60 12.19
C GLU A 44 17.41 -20.77 11.93
N ASN A 45 16.22 -21.23 12.34
CA ASN A 45 14.96 -20.50 12.18
C ASN A 45 15.01 -19.17 12.96
N TRP A 46 15.52 -19.16 14.18
CA TRP A 46 15.68 -17.94 14.97
C TRP A 46 16.62 -16.93 14.30
N LYS A 47 17.78 -17.37 13.82
CA LYS A 47 18.73 -16.53 13.08
C LYS A 47 18.08 -15.99 11.79
N GLN A 48 17.31 -16.82 11.09
CA GLN A 48 16.62 -16.42 9.87
C GLN A 48 15.52 -15.39 10.16
N ILE A 49 14.73 -15.56 11.24
CA ILE A 49 13.74 -14.59 11.70
C ILE A 49 14.42 -13.24 11.96
N GLN A 50 15.50 -13.23 12.72
CA GLN A 50 16.25 -12.00 12.99
C GLN A 50 16.75 -11.34 11.71
N LYS A 51 17.38 -12.12 10.81
CA LYS A 51 17.93 -11.63 9.55
C LYS A 51 16.87 -10.97 8.67
N VAL A 52 15.72 -11.62 8.46
CA VAL A 52 14.67 -11.09 7.60
C VAL A 52 13.95 -9.89 8.25
N LEU A 53 13.80 -9.90 9.57
CA LEU A 53 13.22 -8.78 10.31
C LEU A 53 14.10 -7.53 10.22
N PHE A 54 15.40 -7.65 10.54
CA PHE A 54 16.35 -6.53 10.43
C PHE A 54 16.47 -6.03 8.98
N PHE A 55 16.47 -6.93 8.01
CA PHE A 55 16.47 -6.56 6.60
C PHE A 55 15.21 -5.75 6.25
N SER A 56 14.02 -6.20 6.65
CA SER A 56 12.76 -5.50 6.39
C SER A 56 12.71 -4.12 7.06
N PHE A 57 13.20 -4.00 8.29
CA PHE A 57 13.30 -2.71 8.98
C PHE A 57 14.23 -1.74 8.25
N ARG A 58 15.42 -2.21 7.89
CA ARG A 58 16.42 -1.40 7.19
C ARG A 58 15.91 -0.94 5.83
N LEU A 59 15.28 -1.82 5.06
CA LEU A 59 14.65 -1.53 3.80
C LEU A 59 13.54 -0.48 3.97
N SER A 60 12.60 -0.70 4.87
CA SER A 60 11.46 0.19 5.09
C SER A 60 11.91 1.57 5.59
N LEU A 61 12.86 1.61 6.50
CA LEU A 61 13.40 2.89 7.03
C LEU A 61 14.13 3.67 5.93
N SER A 62 14.91 2.98 5.09
CA SER A 62 15.62 3.63 4.00
C SER A 62 14.67 4.14 2.90
N ALA A 63 13.63 3.38 2.57
CA ALA A 63 12.59 3.81 1.63
C ALA A 63 11.85 5.06 2.15
N VAL A 64 11.39 5.04 3.41
CA VAL A 64 10.72 6.19 4.04
C VAL A 64 11.63 7.41 4.11
N ALA A 65 12.91 7.24 4.45
CA ALA A 65 13.86 8.35 4.47
C ALA A 65 14.03 8.98 3.08
N PHE A 66 14.13 8.17 2.04
CA PHE A 66 14.18 8.63 0.65
C PHE A 66 12.88 9.36 0.26
N ASP A 67 11.74 8.76 0.59
CA ASP A 67 10.43 9.33 0.30
C ASP A 67 10.20 10.66 1.01
N LEU A 68 10.71 10.85 2.21
CA LEU A 68 10.67 12.13 2.91
C LEU A 68 11.50 13.21 2.18
N ILE A 69 12.69 12.87 1.70
CA ILE A 69 13.57 13.80 1.01
C ILE A 69 12.90 14.34 -0.27
N PHE A 70 12.25 13.48 -1.05
CA PHE A 70 11.64 13.86 -2.32
C PHE A 70 10.14 14.14 -2.20
N GLY A 71 9.43 13.48 -1.29
CA GLY A 71 7.99 13.64 -1.10
C GLY A 71 7.61 14.96 -0.41
N ILE A 72 8.39 15.44 0.57
CA ILE A 72 8.10 16.72 1.22
C ILE A 72 8.09 17.90 0.22
N PRO A 73 9.12 18.06 -0.65
CA PRO A 73 9.06 19.09 -1.69
C PRO A 73 7.90 18.94 -2.65
N LEU A 74 7.58 17.71 -3.07
CA LEU A 74 6.47 17.46 -3.98
C LEU A 74 5.11 17.78 -3.34
N ALA A 75 4.89 17.34 -2.11
CA ALA A 75 3.68 17.67 -1.35
C ALA A 75 3.47 19.18 -1.19
N TYR A 76 4.56 19.92 -0.94
CA TYR A 76 4.50 21.40 -0.90
C TYR A 76 4.12 21.99 -2.26
N VAL A 77 4.70 21.49 -3.36
CA VAL A 77 4.36 21.95 -4.72
C VAL A 77 2.89 21.68 -5.03
N LEU A 78 2.39 20.49 -4.74
CA LEU A 78 1.00 20.12 -4.97
C LEU A 78 0.05 20.92 -4.07
N ALA A 79 0.40 21.18 -2.82
CA ALA A 79 -0.47 21.89 -1.89
C ALA A 79 -0.56 23.40 -2.19
N ARG A 80 0.54 24.04 -2.63
CA ARG A 80 0.65 25.51 -2.68
C ARG A 80 0.78 26.10 -4.08
N LYS A 81 1.19 25.32 -5.08
CA LYS A 81 1.37 25.84 -6.44
C LYS A 81 0.21 25.49 -7.35
N ARG A 82 -0.14 26.44 -8.23
CA ARG A 82 -1.09 26.24 -9.32
C ARG A 82 -0.33 26.22 -10.63
N PHE A 83 -0.42 25.13 -11.39
CA PHE A 83 0.23 25.00 -12.69
C PHE A 83 -0.59 24.05 -13.59
N ARG A 84 -0.40 24.17 -14.91
CA ARG A 84 -1.04 23.24 -15.86
C ARG A 84 -0.45 21.84 -15.67
N GLY A 85 -1.32 20.82 -15.60
CA GLY A 85 -0.92 19.43 -15.39
C GLY A 85 -0.79 19.02 -13.91
N LYS A 86 -1.17 19.89 -12.95
CA LYS A 86 -1.20 19.54 -11.53
C LYS A 86 -2.04 18.28 -11.28
N ASP A 87 -3.24 18.24 -11.83
CA ASP A 87 -4.17 17.11 -11.67
C ASP A 87 -3.57 15.80 -12.22
N LEU A 88 -2.86 15.87 -13.36
CA LEU A 88 -2.16 14.71 -13.90
C LEU A 88 -1.03 14.24 -12.97
N LEU A 89 -0.28 15.17 -12.40
CA LEU A 89 0.78 14.83 -11.45
C LEU A 89 0.22 14.20 -10.17
N GLU A 90 -0.92 14.70 -9.68
CA GLU A 90 -1.66 14.11 -8.57
C GLU A 90 -2.11 12.67 -8.90
N ASP A 91 -2.61 12.44 -10.10
CA ASP A 91 -2.99 11.10 -10.56
C ASP A 91 -1.77 10.16 -10.59
N ILE A 92 -0.63 10.62 -11.14
CA ILE A 92 0.61 9.85 -11.20
C ILE A 92 1.11 9.49 -9.80
N VAL A 93 1.05 10.42 -8.85
CA VAL A 93 1.40 10.14 -7.44
C VAL A 93 0.48 9.07 -6.85
N THR A 94 -0.80 9.07 -7.19
CA THR A 94 -1.79 8.14 -6.63
C THR A 94 -1.75 6.75 -7.30
N LEU A 95 -1.22 6.69 -8.52
CA LEU A 95 -1.24 5.49 -9.37
C LEU A 95 -0.72 4.22 -8.67
N PRO A 96 0.43 4.23 -7.93
CA PRO A 96 0.92 3.04 -7.24
C PRO A 96 -0.01 2.50 -6.14
N LEU A 97 -0.95 3.32 -5.63
CA LEU A 97 -1.93 2.86 -4.63
C LEU A 97 -3.02 1.95 -5.23
N VAL A 98 -3.27 2.08 -6.52
CA VAL A 98 -4.34 1.36 -7.23
C VAL A 98 -3.76 0.22 -8.09
N MET A 99 -2.47 0.28 -8.41
CA MET A 99 -1.82 -0.73 -9.25
C MET A 99 -1.60 -2.05 -8.51
N PRO A 100 -1.82 -3.20 -9.19
CA PRO A 100 -1.45 -4.49 -8.67
C PRO A 100 0.06 -4.60 -8.44
N THR A 101 0.43 -4.94 -7.21
CA THR A 101 1.83 -4.87 -6.80
C THR A 101 2.73 -5.85 -7.55
N SER A 102 2.23 -7.06 -7.88
CA SER A 102 3.00 -8.04 -8.68
C SER A 102 3.26 -7.54 -10.11
N GLY A 103 2.25 -7.00 -10.79
CA GLY A 103 2.43 -6.42 -12.14
C GLY A 103 3.42 -5.26 -12.14
N PHE A 104 3.35 -4.41 -11.12
CA PHE A 104 4.28 -3.29 -10.95
C PHE A 104 5.70 -3.75 -10.61
N GLY A 105 5.86 -4.74 -9.74
CA GLY A 105 7.16 -5.35 -9.42
C GLY A 105 7.81 -5.96 -10.67
N PHE A 106 7.03 -6.67 -11.48
CA PHE A 106 7.50 -7.22 -12.75
C PHE A 106 7.90 -6.12 -13.75
N ALA A 107 7.08 -5.08 -13.90
CA ALA A 107 7.41 -3.94 -14.77
C ALA A 107 8.73 -3.28 -14.34
N THR A 108 8.94 -3.10 -13.03
CA THR A 108 10.18 -2.54 -12.50
C THR A 108 11.38 -3.46 -12.76
N LEU A 109 11.23 -4.77 -12.51
CA LEU A 109 12.26 -5.76 -12.81
C LEU A 109 12.72 -5.65 -14.26
N ILE A 110 11.78 -5.78 -15.20
CA ILE A 110 12.09 -5.77 -16.63
C ILE A 110 12.75 -4.47 -17.06
N THR A 111 12.24 -3.34 -16.58
CA THR A 111 12.73 -2.01 -16.95
C THR A 111 14.22 -1.83 -16.68
N TRP A 112 14.68 -2.27 -15.54
CA TRP A 112 16.04 -1.97 -15.09
C TRP A 112 17.03 -3.11 -15.32
N THR A 113 16.58 -4.37 -15.26
CA THR A 113 17.49 -5.53 -15.19
C THR A 113 17.57 -6.34 -16.48
N THR A 114 16.76 -6.05 -17.49
CA THR A 114 16.73 -6.86 -18.73
C THR A 114 16.98 -6.03 -19.99
N VAL A 115 17.33 -6.73 -21.06
CA VAL A 115 17.46 -6.13 -22.41
C VAL A 115 16.11 -5.64 -22.94
N ALA A 116 15.01 -6.23 -22.53
CA ALA A 116 13.66 -5.76 -22.89
C ALA A 116 13.34 -4.37 -22.29
N GLY A 117 14.12 -3.92 -21.29
CA GLY A 117 13.99 -2.64 -20.63
C GLY A 117 14.89 -1.54 -21.22
N ILE A 118 15.30 -0.61 -20.35
CA ILE A 118 16.11 0.55 -20.73
C ILE A 118 17.45 0.12 -21.35
N GLY A 119 18.03 -1.02 -20.90
CA GLY A 119 19.28 -1.53 -21.46
C GLY A 119 19.23 -1.69 -22.96
N GLY A 120 18.18 -2.33 -23.51
CA GLY A 120 18.02 -2.51 -24.95
C GLY A 120 17.77 -1.20 -25.71
N PHE A 121 17.05 -0.24 -25.13
CA PHE A 121 16.89 1.10 -25.72
C PHE A 121 18.24 1.84 -25.84
N LEU A 122 19.18 1.58 -24.93
CA LEU A 122 20.52 2.15 -24.98
C LEU A 122 21.51 1.32 -25.80
N GLY A 123 21.05 0.24 -26.43
CA GLY A 123 21.90 -0.67 -27.24
C GLY A 123 22.80 -1.58 -26.41
N LEU A 124 22.49 -1.78 -25.12
CA LEU A 124 23.22 -2.69 -24.25
C LEU A 124 22.78 -4.14 -24.49
N SER A 125 23.68 -5.09 -24.36
CA SER A 125 23.40 -6.53 -24.44
C SER A 125 22.80 -7.11 -23.14
N SER A 126 22.65 -6.29 -22.11
CA SER A 126 22.09 -6.65 -20.79
C SER A 126 21.17 -5.55 -20.28
N GLY A 127 20.55 -5.73 -19.12
CA GLY A 127 19.87 -4.66 -18.42
C GLY A 127 20.81 -3.52 -18.02
N LEU A 128 20.23 -2.37 -17.70
CA LEU A 128 20.99 -1.21 -17.22
C LEU A 128 21.64 -1.47 -15.86
N VAL A 129 20.95 -2.23 -15.01
CA VAL A 129 21.37 -2.54 -13.64
C VAL A 129 21.27 -4.04 -13.40
N PRO A 130 22.34 -4.71 -12.95
CA PRO A 130 22.27 -6.09 -12.50
C PRO A 130 21.30 -6.28 -11.33
N LEU A 131 20.58 -7.41 -11.30
CA LEU A 131 19.56 -7.69 -10.26
C LEU A 131 20.17 -7.74 -8.84
N ASP A 132 21.40 -8.19 -8.72
CA ASP A 132 22.15 -8.34 -7.48
C ASP A 132 22.81 -7.04 -7.00
N THR A 133 22.61 -5.93 -7.72
CA THR A 133 23.13 -4.62 -7.31
C THR A 133 22.61 -4.21 -5.95
N VAL A 134 23.52 -3.95 -5.01
CA VAL A 134 23.22 -3.55 -3.63
C VAL A 134 23.61 -2.09 -3.42
N ILE A 135 22.77 -1.33 -2.72
CA ILE A 135 23.09 0.04 -2.28
C ILE A 135 24.06 -0.07 -1.09
N PRO A 136 25.34 0.37 -1.21
CA PRO A 136 26.36 0.09 -0.17
C PRO A 136 26.03 0.69 1.21
N ILE A 137 25.45 1.90 1.24
CA ILE A 137 25.18 2.64 2.48
C ILE A 137 24.16 1.91 3.37
N VAL A 138 23.13 1.33 2.75
CA VAL A 138 22.02 0.69 3.49
C VAL A 138 22.05 -0.84 3.35
N ASN A 139 22.94 -1.38 2.52
CA ASN A 139 23.05 -2.81 2.23
C ASN A 139 21.71 -3.45 1.89
N VAL A 140 21.02 -2.89 0.90
CA VAL A 140 19.69 -3.30 0.39
C VAL A 140 19.78 -3.44 -1.12
N PRO A 141 19.21 -4.51 -1.74
CA PRO A 141 19.16 -4.64 -3.19
C PRO A 141 18.43 -3.47 -3.83
N LEU A 142 19.02 -2.90 -4.88
CA LEU A 142 18.52 -1.67 -5.51
C LEU A 142 17.11 -1.87 -6.08
N MET A 143 16.81 -3.01 -6.70
CA MET A 143 15.49 -3.27 -7.27
C MET A 143 14.40 -3.33 -6.19
N VAL A 144 14.67 -4.01 -5.08
CA VAL A 144 13.77 -4.05 -3.93
C VAL A 144 13.54 -2.65 -3.39
N PHE A 145 14.60 -1.85 -3.26
CA PHE A 145 14.50 -0.47 -2.78
C PHE A 145 13.64 0.41 -3.71
N ILE A 146 13.86 0.37 -5.03
CA ILE A 146 13.09 1.16 -6.01
C ILE A 146 11.59 0.82 -5.93
N VAL A 147 11.26 -0.46 -5.85
CA VAL A 147 9.85 -0.91 -5.73
C VAL A 147 9.22 -0.39 -4.45
N HIS A 148 9.92 -0.51 -3.31
CA HIS A 148 9.39 -0.02 -2.04
C HIS A 148 9.21 1.49 -2.04
N VAL A 149 10.19 2.26 -2.54
CA VAL A 149 10.07 3.72 -2.73
C VAL A 149 8.83 4.06 -3.57
N ALA A 150 8.66 3.43 -4.74
CA ALA A 150 7.52 3.73 -5.61
C ALA A 150 6.16 3.46 -4.95
N LEU A 151 6.04 2.37 -4.16
CA LEU A 151 4.80 1.98 -3.51
C LEU A 151 4.51 2.77 -2.22
N THR A 152 5.53 3.31 -1.55
CA THR A 152 5.38 4.05 -0.29
C THR A 152 5.33 5.57 -0.48
N PHE A 153 5.88 6.08 -1.56
CA PHE A 153 5.92 7.50 -1.90
C PHE A 153 4.55 8.22 -1.84
N PRO A 154 3.45 7.63 -2.38
CA PRO A 154 2.13 8.24 -2.32
C PRO A 154 1.64 8.52 -0.89
N TYR A 155 1.93 7.63 0.05
CA TYR A 155 1.48 7.78 1.44
C TYR A 155 2.07 9.04 2.09
N ILE A 156 3.36 9.31 1.86
CA ILE A 156 4.01 10.53 2.37
C ILE A 156 3.48 11.76 1.65
N VAL A 157 3.44 11.74 0.32
CA VAL A 157 3.04 12.91 -0.47
C VAL A 157 1.60 13.30 -0.18
N ARG A 158 0.65 12.35 -0.23
CA ARG A 158 -0.77 12.65 -0.04
C ARG A 158 -1.12 13.07 1.38
N THR A 159 -0.57 12.37 2.39
CA THR A 159 -0.82 12.75 3.79
C THR A 159 -0.27 14.13 4.09
N LEU A 160 0.92 14.43 3.59
CA LEU A 160 1.54 15.74 3.82
C LEU A 160 0.89 16.85 2.99
N GLU A 161 0.50 16.59 1.75
CA GLU A 161 -0.26 17.51 0.90
C GLU A 161 -1.55 17.95 1.59
N THR A 162 -2.37 16.99 2.03
CA THR A 162 -3.62 17.26 2.75
C THR A 162 -3.37 18.08 4.01
N LYS A 163 -2.31 17.73 4.77
CA LYS A 163 -1.95 18.47 5.98
C LYS A 163 -1.51 19.90 5.67
N ILE A 164 -0.69 20.12 4.64
CA ILE A 164 -0.26 21.45 4.22
C ILE A 164 -1.48 22.27 3.74
N GLN A 165 -2.40 21.67 2.97
CA GLN A 165 -3.61 22.35 2.51
C GLN A 165 -4.49 22.83 3.66
N SER A 166 -4.54 22.11 4.79
CA SER A 166 -5.29 22.51 5.99
C SER A 166 -4.65 23.65 6.79
N ILE A 167 -3.40 24.04 6.51
CA ILE A 167 -2.71 25.14 7.17
C ILE A 167 -3.04 26.45 6.44
N ASP A 168 -3.53 27.44 7.20
CA ASP A 168 -3.85 28.76 6.64
C ASP A 168 -2.59 29.43 6.05
N THR A 169 -2.69 29.90 4.81
CA THR A 169 -1.61 30.59 4.09
C THR A 169 -1.21 31.92 4.74
N THR A 170 -2.07 32.49 5.60
CA THR A 170 -1.81 33.73 6.35
C THR A 170 -0.55 33.60 7.21
N PHE A 171 -0.26 32.42 7.78
CA PHE A 171 0.97 32.19 8.55
C PHE A 171 2.23 32.33 7.68
N GLU A 172 2.19 31.83 6.45
CA GLU A 172 3.31 31.94 5.51
C GLU A 172 3.47 33.39 5.04
N MET A 173 2.37 34.08 4.74
CA MET A 173 2.39 35.49 4.33
C MET A 173 2.94 36.40 5.45
N ALA A 174 2.48 36.23 6.69
CA ALA A 174 2.98 36.97 7.84
C ALA A 174 4.49 36.77 8.06
N SER A 175 4.99 35.53 7.92
CA SER A 175 6.44 35.27 8.02
C SER A 175 7.24 35.99 6.92
N ARG A 176 6.69 36.02 5.70
CA ARG A 176 7.34 36.66 4.54
C ARG A 176 7.34 38.18 4.63
N THR A 177 6.28 38.79 5.17
CA THR A 177 6.25 40.26 5.43
C THR A 177 7.27 40.67 6.46
N LEU A 178 7.63 39.79 7.40
CA LEU A 178 8.74 39.98 8.35
C LEU A 178 10.13 39.71 7.75
N GLY A 179 10.23 39.52 6.42
CA GLY A 179 11.51 39.38 5.69
C GLY A 179 12.06 37.96 5.64
N ALA A 180 11.32 36.93 6.05
CA ALA A 180 11.76 35.54 5.94
C ALA A 180 11.82 35.08 4.47
N THR A 181 12.85 34.28 4.13
CA THR A 181 12.93 33.64 2.81
C THR A 181 11.91 32.49 2.72
N PRO A 182 11.54 32.02 1.50
CA PRO A 182 10.66 30.87 1.35
C PRO A 182 11.10 29.63 2.14
N LEU A 183 12.40 29.31 2.16
CA LEU A 183 12.94 28.19 2.93
C LEU A 183 12.91 28.44 4.44
N THR A 184 13.17 29.67 4.88
CA THR A 184 13.05 30.04 6.29
C THR A 184 11.60 29.94 6.77
N THR A 185 10.64 30.41 5.96
CA THR A 185 9.20 30.27 6.24
C THR A 185 8.80 28.80 6.29
N PHE A 186 9.25 28.01 5.33
CA PHE A 186 8.99 26.57 5.33
C PHE A 186 9.50 25.90 6.61
N ARG A 187 10.79 26.12 6.97
CA ARG A 187 11.41 25.50 8.15
C ARG A 187 10.77 25.94 9.47
N ASN A 188 10.52 27.24 9.63
CA ASN A 188 10.13 27.79 10.93
C ASN A 188 8.61 27.84 11.15
N VAL A 189 7.82 27.83 10.08
CA VAL A 189 6.37 27.95 10.15
C VAL A 189 5.68 26.69 9.65
N LEU A 190 5.91 26.35 8.37
CA LEU A 190 5.16 25.28 7.75
C LEU A 190 5.55 23.90 8.27
N LEU A 191 6.84 23.61 8.35
CA LEU A 191 7.36 22.32 8.77
C LEU A 191 6.90 21.93 10.19
N PRO A 192 6.99 22.80 11.22
CA PRO A 192 6.45 22.48 12.54
C PRO A 192 4.95 22.21 12.58
N LEU A 193 4.16 22.96 11.79
CA LEU A 193 2.72 22.76 11.70
C LEU A 193 2.35 21.51 10.89
N ALA A 194 3.21 21.10 9.96
CA ALA A 194 3.02 19.91 9.14
C ALA A 194 3.59 18.62 9.77
N LEU A 195 4.35 18.70 10.88
CA LEU A 195 4.94 17.55 11.57
C LEU A 195 3.96 16.39 11.82
N PRO A 196 2.71 16.62 12.28
CA PRO A 196 1.77 15.53 12.45
C PRO A 196 1.49 14.76 11.15
N GLY A 197 1.42 15.48 10.01
CA GLY A 197 1.26 14.86 8.69
C GLY A 197 2.51 14.08 8.27
N ILE A 198 3.71 14.59 8.56
CA ILE A 198 4.97 13.90 8.29
C ILE A 198 5.04 12.59 9.09
N PHE A 199 4.75 12.63 10.38
CA PHE A 199 4.75 11.41 11.22
C PHE A 199 3.71 10.40 10.75
N SER A 200 2.47 10.83 10.51
CA SER A 200 1.42 9.93 10.03
C SER A 200 1.77 9.31 8.67
N GLY A 201 2.21 10.12 7.70
CA GLY A 201 2.63 9.63 6.40
C GLY A 201 3.82 8.67 6.49
N SER A 202 4.81 8.96 7.34
CA SER A 202 5.98 8.10 7.56
C SER A 202 5.60 6.75 8.17
N VAL A 203 4.71 6.73 9.15
CA VAL A 203 4.26 5.46 9.77
C VAL A 203 3.44 4.63 8.79
N LEU A 204 2.54 5.25 8.02
CA LEU A 204 1.78 4.55 6.99
C LEU A 204 2.70 3.99 5.89
N ALA A 205 3.66 4.78 5.40
CA ALA A 205 4.65 4.36 4.42
C ALA A 205 5.53 3.21 4.95
N PHE A 206 5.98 3.31 6.20
CA PHE A 206 6.78 2.28 6.84
C PHE A 206 6.00 0.96 6.99
N ALA A 207 4.76 1.03 7.48
CA ALA A 207 3.89 -0.14 7.61
C ALA A 207 3.59 -0.77 6.24
N ARG A 208 3.31 0.05 5.22
CA ARG A 208 3.11 -0.40 3.84
C ARG A 208 4.35 -1.11 3.29
N SER A 209 5.54 -0.57 3.54
CA SER A 209 6.82 -1.19 3.14
C SER A 209 7.06 -2.52 3.85
N LEU A 210 6.84 -2.59 5.17
CA LEU A 210 6.97 -3.85 5.92
C LEU A 210 6.01 -4.94 5.41
N GLY A 211 4.81 -4.53 4.99
CA GLY A 211 3.76 -5.43 4.53
C GLY A 211 3.85 -5.83 3.06
N GLU A 212 4.72 -5.19 2.27
CA GLU A 212 4.77 -5.47 0.84
C GLU A 212 5.30 -6.87 0.55
N THR A 213 4.54 -7.62 -0.23
CA THR A 213 4.85 -9.01 -0.56
C THR A 213 4.90 -9.22 -2.09
N GLY A 214 3.86 -8.83 -2.81
CA GLY A 214 3.66 -9.17 -4.22
C GLY A 214 4.76 -8.67 -5.14
N ALA A 215 5.04 -7.37 -5.10
CA ALA A 215 6.12 -6.79 -5.90
C ALA A 215 7.49 -7.29 -5.44
N THR A 216 7.65 -7.44 -4.13
CA THR A 216 8.93 -7.86 -3.54
C THR A 216 9.27 -9.32 -3.91
N LEU A 217 8.30 -10.23 -3.95
CA LEU A 217 8.50 -11.62 -4.42
C LEU A 217 9.20 -11.67 -5.78
N ILE A 218 8.84 -10.75 -6.68
CA ILE A 218 9.37 -10.72 -8.05
C ILE A 218 10.79 -10.14 -8.12
N VAL A 219 11.08 -9.11 -7.33
CA VAL A 219 12.36 -8.37 -7.41
C VAL A 219 13.38 -8.76 -6.35
N ALA A 220 13.01 -9.59 -5.37
CA ALA A 220 13.85 -9.88 -4.21
C ALA A 220 15.08 -10.75 -4.53
N GLY A 221 15.03 -11.56 -5.59
CA GLY A 221 16.08 -12.52 -5.89
C GLY A 221 16.33 -13.46 -4.71
N VAL A 222 17.55 -13.47 -4.19
CA VAL A 222 17.95 -14.25 -3.01
C VAL A 222 17.61 -13.58 -1.68
N SER A 223 17.19 -12.31 -1.70
CA SER A 223 16.83 -11.59 -0.49
C SER A 223 15.41 -11.98 -0.04
N SER A 224 15.14 -11.92 1.25
CA SER A 224 13.82 -12.21 1.80
C SER A 224 13.43 -11.15 2.82
N THR A 225 12.25 -10.57 2.64
CA THR A 225 11.60 -9.72 3.67
C THR A 225 10.80 -10.59 4.63
N ALA A 226 10.40 -10.02 5.75
CA ALA A 226 9.58 -10.72 6.73
C ALA A 226 8.24 -11.20 6.13
N SER A 227 7.62 -10.39 5.27
CA SER A 227 6.38 -10.75 4.56
C SER A 227 6.56 -11.89 3.57
N ILE A 228 7.67 -11.93 2.83
CA ILE A 228 8.02 -13.04 1.93
C ILE A 228 8.32 -14.30 2.73
N ALA A 229 9.06 -14.17 3.84
CA ALA A 229 9.38 -15.31 4.69
C ALA A 229 8.12 -16.00 5.23
N ILE A 230 7.09 -15.24 5.63
CA ILE A 230 5.80 -15.79 6.05
C ILE A 230 5.17 -16.64 4.92
N VAL A 231 5.14 -16.12 3.69
CA VAL A 231 4.59 -16.85 2.53
C VAL A 231 5.35 -18.15 2.29
N ARG A 232 6.70 -18.09 2.26
CA ARG A 232 7.56 -19.26 2.03
C ARG A 232 7.42 -20.30 3.14
N TRP A 233 7.48 -19.90 4.42
CA TRP A 233 7.32 -20.82 5.55
C TRP A 233 5.92 -21.45 5.59
N THR A 234 4.90 -20.70 5.19
CA THR A 234 3.54 -21.26 5.07
C THR A 234 3.48 -22.33 3.96
N ALA A 235 4.12 -22.08 2.81
CA ALA A 235 4.22 -23.05 1.72
C ALA A 235 5.07 -24.29 2.09
N GLU A 236 6.06 -24.14 2.97
CA GLU A 236 6.88 -25.20 3.53
C GLU A 236 6.23 -25.91 4.74
N PHE A 237 4.98 -25.56 5.09
CA PHE A 237 4.26 -26.05 6.26
C PHE A 237 4.94 -25.76 7.62
N LYS A 238 5.85 -24.81 7.68
CA LYS A 238 6.46 -24.28 8.92
C LYS A 238 5.55 -23.25 9.57
N LEU A 239 4.36 -23.70 9.99
CA LEU A 239 3.30 -22.79 10.45
C LEU A 239 3.62 -22.13 11.79
N ALA A 240 4.36 -22.79 12.67
CA ALA A 240 4.78 -22.24 13.94
C ALA A 240 5.76 -21.06 13.74
N THR A 241 6.76 -21.24 12.90
CA THR A 241 7.73 -20.17 12.54
C THR A 241 7.04 -19.00 11.81
N ALA A 242 6.14 -19.31 10.85
CA ALA A 242 5.39 -18.30 10.10
C ALA A 242 4.46 -17.49 11.02
N SER A 243 3.73 -18.15 11.94
CA SER A 243 2.81 -17.50 12.87
C SER A 243 3.55 -16.64 13.91
N PHE A 244 4.69 -17.09 14.39
CA PHE A 244 5.53 -16.30 15.28
C PHE A 244 6.03 -15.01 14.59
N MET A 245 6.58 -15.11 13.37
CA MET A 245 6.99 -13.94 12.59
C MET A 245 5.80 -13.01 12.29
N GLY A 246 4.66 -13.57 11.87
CA GLY A 246 3.46 -12.79 11.61
C GLY A 246 2.98 -12.03 12.83
N SER A 247 2.99 -12.67 14.01
CA SER A 247 2.62 -12.04 15.28
C SER A 247 3.59 -10.91 15.68
N LEU A 248 4.89 -11.08 15.45
CA LEU A 248 5.87 -10.01 15.65
C LEU A 248 5.55 -8.81 14.75
N LEU A 249 5.23 -9.02 13.48
CA LEU A 249 4.87 -7.91 12.58
C LEU A 249 3.57 -7.22 13.00
N VAL A 250 2.57 -7.96 13.49
CA VAL A 250 1.33 -7.39 14.04
C VAL A 250 1.63 -6.51 15.26
N ILE A 251 2.45 -7.00 16.19
CA ILE A 251 2.84 -6.24 17.40
C ILE A 251 3.62 -4.99 17.02
N ILE A 252 4.56 -5.09 16.07
CA ILE A 252 5.34 -3.95 15.59
C ILE A 252 4.43 -2.91 14.95
N ALA A 253 3.49 -3.32 14.09
CA ALA A 253 2.51 -2.43 13.49
C ALA A 253 1.70 -1.68 14.57
N TRP A 254 1.27 -2.37 15.62
CA TRP A 254 0.56 -1.77 16.74
C TRP A 254 1.40 -0.75 17.50
N VAL A 255 2.62 -1.11 17.86
CA VAL A 255 3.55 -0.23 18.59
C VAL A 255 3.84 1.05 17.80
N LEU A 256 3.87 0.97 16.47
CA LEU A 256 4.10 2.14 15.63
C LEU A 256 2.89 3.06 15.52
N ILE A 257 1.68 2.52 15.52
CA ILE A 257 0.47 3.29 15.24
C ILE A 257 -0.17 3.88 16.48
N LEU A 258 -0.22 3.13 17.59
CA LEU A 258 -0.84 3.63 18.80
C LEU A 258 -0.33 5.01 19.22
N PRO A 259 0.99 5.30 19.22
CA PRO A 259 1.48 6.62 19.54
C PRO A 259 1.00 7.69 18.57
N VAL A 260 0.91 7.37 17.28
CA VAL A 260 0.46 8.33 16.24
C VAL A 260 -1.02 8.66 16.42
N GLU A 261 -1.88 7.66 16.61
CA GLU A 261 -3.31 7.85 16.86
C GLU A 261 -3.58 8.64 18.16
N VAL A 262 -2.90 8.29 19.24
CA VAL A 262 -3.01 9.01 20.52
C VAL A 262 -2.54 10.45 20.38
N TYR A 263 -1.48 10.69 19.62
CA TYR A 263 -0.95 12.03 19.37
C TYR A 263 -1.87 12.87 18.49
N MET A 264 -2.39 12.29 17.41
CA MET A 264 -3.33 12.98 16.50
C MET A 264 -4.70 13.22 17.12
N GLY A 265 -5.18 12.29 17.96
CA GLY A 265 -6.46 12.41 18.69
C GLY A 265 -6.45 13.49 19.77
N ARG A 266 -5.30 13.86 20.30
CA ARG A 266 -5.15 14.98 21.23
C ARG A 266 -5.04 16.28 20.42
N ARG A 267 -6.19 16.92 20.16
CA ARG A 267 -6.37 18.18 19.45
C ARG A 267 -5.14 19.11 19.50
N GLY A 268 -4.36 19.17 18.41
CA GLY A 268 -3.73 20.40 17.94
C GLY A 268 -2.65 21.06 18.79
N LYS A 269 -1.98 20.41 19.73
CA LYS A 269 -0.77 20.99 20.30
C LYS A 269 0.36 20.78 19.28
N ALA A 270 0.66 21.84 18.51
CA ALA A 270 1.84 21.87 17.66
C ALA A 270 3.05 21.37 18.48
N LEU A 271 3.73 20.33 17.97
CA LEU A 271 5.01 19.92 18.53
C LEU A 271 5.96 21.11 18.39
N ARG A 272 6.14 21.87 19.47
CA ARG A 272 7.21 22.82 19.55
C ARG A 272 8.50 22.02 19.73
N ILE A 273 9.09 21.59 18.65
CA ILE A 273 10.49 21.17 18.68
C ILE A 273 11.27 22.49 18.80
N PRO A 274 11.91 22.76 19.94
CA PRO A 274 12.73 23.95 20.07
C PRO A 274 14.01 23.75 19.24
N PHE A 275 13.96 24.03 17.94
CA PHE A 275 15.14 24.10 17.09
C PHE A 275 15.89 25.40 17.43
N HIS A 276 16.48 25.45 18.62
CA HIS A 276 17.35 26.55 19.03
C HIS A 276 18.76 26.32 18.49
N LEU A 277 18.97 26.69 17.24
CA LEU A 277 20.34 26.74 16.70
C LEU A 277 21.06 27.92 17.31
N PRO A 278 22.35 27.79 17.69
CA PRO A 278 23.17 28.91 18.13
C PRO A 278 23.15 30.02 17.09
N PRO A 279 23.18 31.32 17.51
CA PRO A 279 23.05 32.45 16.57
C PRO A 279 24.10 32.47 15.45
N SER A 280 25.30 31.94 15.69
CA SER A 280 26.36 31.78 14.70
C SER A 280 26.01 30.78 13.60
N VAL A 281 25.47 29.60 13.99
CA VAL A 281 25.02 28.56 13.07
C VAL A 281 23.79 29.05 12.31
N LEU A 282 22.87 29.74 13.00
CA LEU A 282 21.64 30.26 12.39
C LEU A 282 21.97 31.25 11.24
N LYS A 283 22.94 32.16 11.42
CA LYS A 283 23.38 33.06 10.36
C LYS A 283 23.96 32.33 9.14
N GLY A 284 24.70 31.25 9.36
CA GLY A 284 25.21 30.37 8.30
C GLY A 284 24.09 29.67 7.54
N VAL A 285 23.17 29.06 8.26
CA VAL A 285 22.00 28.38 7.69
C VAL A 285 21.13 29.35 6.88
N MET A 286 20.83 30.53 7.40
CA MET A 286 20.07 31.58 6.68
C MET A 286 20.76 32.04 5.39
N ARG A 287 22.11 32.08 5.35
CA ARG A 287 22.86 32.42 4.14
C ARG A 287 22.72 31.31 3.08
N VAL A 288 22.88 30.06 3.48
CA VAL A 288 22.69 28.90 2.61
C VAL A 288 21.24 28.81 2.12
N GLU A 289 20.24 29.00 2.99
CA GLU A 289 18.82 29.04 2.61
C GLU A 289 18.51 30.16 1.61
N ARG A 290 19.10 31.34 1.76
CA ARG A 290 18.93 32.47 0.84
C ARG A 290 19.53 32.16 -0.54
N TYR A 291 20.70 31.52 -0.58
CA TYR A 291 21.32 31.07 -1.83
C TYR A 291 20.47 29.94 -2.48
N ALA A 292 20.11 28.93 -1.71
CA ALA A 292 19.31 27.79 -2.19
C ALA A 292 17.92 28.23 -2.68
N SER A 293 17.27 29.16 -1.98
CA SER A 293 15.95 29.67 -2.40
C SER A 293 16.00 30.47 -3.71
N ARG A 294 17.14 31.01 -4.09
CA ARG A 294 17.31 31.73 -5.36
C ARG A 294 17.72 30.82 -6.52
N LYS A 295 18.67 29.90 -6.30
CA LYS A 295 19.25 29.07 -7.37
C LYS A 295 18.65 27.66 -7.49
N LEU A 296 18.26 27.04 -6.38
CA LEU A 296 17.85 25.64 -6.33
C LEU A 296 16.33 25.43 -6.33
N THR A 297 15.52 26.51 -6.43
CA THR A 297 14.05 26.36 -6.38
C THR A 297 13.53 25.46 -7.52
N ARG A 298 14.01 25.67 -8.74
CA ARG A 298 13.57 24.84 -9.89
C ARG A 298 14.04 23.39 -9.77
N VAL A 299 15.29 23.19 -9.33
CA VAL A 299 15.86 21.85 -9.15
C VAL A 299 15.07 21.09 -8.08
N LYS A 300 14.85 21.70 -6.93
CA LYS A 300 14.07 21.13 -5.82
C LYS A 300 12.64 20.73 -6.24
N ASP A 301 11.98 21.55 -7.06
CA ASP A 301 10.62 21.29 -7.50
C ASP A 301 10.56 20.23 -8.61
N PHE A 302 11.60 20.12 -9.43
CA PHE A 302 11.64 19.21 -10.59
C PHE A 302 12.17 17.81 -10.23
N THR A 303 13.15 17.72 -9.33
CA THR A 303 13.78 16.42 -8.97
C THR A 303 12.80 15.38 -8.46
N PRO A 304 11.82 15.69 -7.57
CA PRO A 304 10.83 14.69 -7.14
C PRO A 304 9.95 14.19 -8.28
N ILE A 305 9.65 15.04 -9.27
CA ILE A 305 8.88 14.66 -10.46
C ILE A 305 9.69 13.67 -11.31
N VAL A 306 10.99 13.93 -11.49
CA VAL A 306 11.88 12.99 -12.20
C VAL A 306 11.93 11.64 -11.49
N VAL A 307 12.09 11.63 -10.16
CA VAL A 307 12.08 10.40 -9.37
C VAL A 307 10.77 9.63 -9.59
N LEU A 308 9.62 10.30 -9.50
CA LEU A 308 8.31 9.70 -9.71
C LEU A 308 8.15 9.13 -11.14
N VAL A 309 8.60 9.88 -12.15
CA VAL A 309 8.55 9.41 -13.55
C VAL A 309 9.43 8.18 -13.74
N LEU A 310 10.66 8.20 -13.24
CA LEU A 310 11.58 7.08 -13.37
C LEU A 310 11.12 5.84 -12.61
N THR A 311 10.55 6.00 -11.43
CA THR A 311 10.15 4.87 -10.58
C THR A 311 8.76 4.33 -10.91
N VAL A 312 7.85 5.13 -11.49
CA VAL A 312 6.47 4.73 -11.75
C VAL A 312 6.14 4.68 -13.24
N ILE A 313 6.33 5.80 -13.96
CA ILE A 313 5.86 5.89 -15.35
C ILE A 313 6.73 5.07 -16.29
N VAL A 314 8.05 5.16 -16.16
CA VAL A 314 8.97 4.43 -17.05
C VAL A 314 8.75 2.91 -16.98
N PRO A 315 8.64 2.25 -15.80
CA PRO A 315 8.30 0.83 -15.74
C PRO A 315 6.99 0.46 -16.43
N ILE A 316 5.96 1.27 -16.29
CA ILE A 316 4.68 1.05 -16.96
C ILE A 316 4.85 1.10 -18.48
N LEU A 317 5.48 2.16 -19.00
CA LEU A 317 5.68 2.31 -20.44
C LEU A 317 6.54 1.19 -21.03
N VAL A 318 7.57 0.76 -20.30
CA VAL A 318 8.46 -0.31 -20.74
C VAL A 318 7.72 -1.64 -20.83
N VAL A 319 6.92 -2.02 -19.83
CA VAL A 319 6.19 -3.30 -19.88
C VAL A 319 5.16 -3.32 -21.01
N PHE A 320 4.47 -2.19 -21.27
CA PHE A 320 3.57 -2.06 -22.41
C PHE A 320 4.30 -2.21 -23.75
N ASN A 321 5.45 -1.55 -23.88
CA ASN A 321 6.28 -1.66 -25.09
C ASN A 321 6.82 -3.10 -25.27
N SER A 322 7.19 -3.77 -24.17
CA SER A 322 7.71 -5.15 -24.23
C SER A 322 6.69 -6.13 -24.79
N VAL A 323 5.40 -5.97 -24.50
CA VAL A 323 4.34 -6.79 -25.12
C VAL A 323 4.35 -6.64 -26.64
N VAL A 324 4.48 -5.41 -27.14
CA VAL A 324 4.51 -5.14 -28.60
C VAL A 324 5.79 -5.70 -29.21
N LEU A 325 6.93 -5.48 -28.57
CA LEU A 325 8.24 -5.89 -29.05
C LEU A 325 8.38 -7.42 -29.13
N TYR A 326 7.88 -8.14 -28.13
CA TYR A 326 7.95 -9.61 -28.04
C TYR A 326 6.69 -10.31 -28.58
N TRP A 327 5.83 -9.62 -29.32
CA TRP A 327 4.51 -10.15 -29.72
C TRP A 327 4.61 -11.47 -30.47
N SER A 328 5.38 -11.54 -31.55
CA SER A 328 5.49 -12.71 -32.44
C SER A 328 6.67 -13.62 -32.12
N ALA A 329 7.79 -13.04 -31.69
CA ALA A 329 9.04 -13.74 -31.40
C ALA A 329 9.91 -12.92 -30.45
N ASP A 330 10.93 -13.54 -29.86
CA ASP A 330 11.98 -12.82 -29.16
C ASP A 330 12.80 -11.98 -30.18
N PRO A 331 12.83 -10.65 -30.05
CA PRO A 331 13.46 -9.77 -31.01
C PRO A 331 14.99 -9.89 -31.05
N TYR A 332 15.61 -10.46 -30.01
CA TYR A 332 17.06 -10.61 -29.89
C TYR A 332 17.56 -11.98 -30.37
N THR A 333 16.78 -13.03 -30.18
CA THR A 333 17.14 -14.40 -30.58
C THR A 333 16.41 -14.89 -31.84
N GLY A 334 15.38 -14.17 -32.27
CA GLY A 334 14.50 -14.56 -33.39
C GLY A 334 13.63 -15.78 -33.12
N LYS A 335 13.64 -16.34 -31.91
CA LYS A 335 12.90 -17.56 -31.57
C LYS A 335 11.42 -17.25 -31.33
N VAL A 336 10.55 -17.90 -32.11
CA VAL A 336 9.07 -17.79 -31.96
C VAL A 336 8.62 -18.26 -30.57
N GLN A 337 9.29 -19.25 -29.98
CA GLN A 337 8.99 -19.76 -28.64
C GLN A 337 9.16 -18.71 -27.54
N GLY A 338 9.98 -17.68 -27.78
CA GLY A 338 10.16 -16.51 -26.91
C GLY A 338 9.14 -15.41 -27.17
N GLY A 339 8.12 -15.62 -28.01
CA GLY A 339 7.05 -14.66 -28.29
C GLY A 339 5.86 -14.80 -27.37
N VAL A 340 5.15 -13.68 -27.15
CA VAL A 340 3.92 -13.59 -26.36
C VAL A 340 2.84 -14.50 -26.93
N LEU A 341 2.61 -14.46 -28.25
CA LEU A 341 1.61 -15.31 -28.92
C LEU A 341 1.86 -16.79 -28.68
N TYR A 342 3.12 -17.24 -28.82
CA TYR A 342 3.44 -18.64 -28.63
C TYR A 342 3.21 -19.10 -27.18
N GLN A 343 3.56 -18.30 -26.21
CA GLN A 343 3.36 -18.66 -24.81
C GLN A 343 1.90 -18.60 -24.38
N LEU A 344 1.12 -17.66 -24.92
CA LEU A 344 -0.30 -17.57 -24.61
C LEU A 344 -1.11 -18.69 -25.26
N PHE A 345 -0.91 -18.96 -26.56
CA PHE A 345 -1.77 -19.84 -27.34
C PHE A 345 -1.08 -21.15 -27.80
N GLY A 346 0.22 -21.30 -27.54
CA GLY A 346 0.98 -22.52 -27.83
C GLY A 346 0.78 -23.62 -26.79
N PRO A 347 1.71 -24.60 -26.72
CA PRO A 347 1.57 -25.76 -25.83
C PRO A 347 1.39 -25.41 -24.34
N SER A 348 1.97 -24.32 -23.87
CA SER A 348 1.85 -23.85 -22.47
C SER A 348 0.47 -23.30 -22.14
N ASN A 349 -0.29 -22.85 -23.15
CA ASN A 349 -1.65 -22.36 -23.05
C ASN A 349 -1.93 -21.40 -21.87
N TYR A 350 -1.04 -20.44 -21.66
CA TYR A 350 -1.19 -19.47 -20.56
C TYR A 350 -2.43 -18.59 -20.70
N PHE A 351 -3.02 -18.48 -21.90
CA PHE A 351 -4.26 -17.75 -22.11
C PHE A 351 -5.44 -18.39 -21.36
N ASN A 352 -5.53 -19.72 -21.35
CA ASN A 352 -6.57 -20.43 -20.58
C ASN A 352 -6.37 -20.23 -19.06
N LEU A 353 -5.11 -20.26 -18.59
CA LEU A 353 -4.80 -19.95 -17.18
C LEU A 353 -5.16 -18.51 -16.83
N LEU A 354 -4.83 -17.57 -17.70
CA LEU A 354 -5.17 -16.14 -17.51
C LEU A 354 -6.68 -15.91 -17.47
N THR A 355 -7.44 -16.54 -18.36
CA THR A 355 -8.92 -16.42 -18.35
C THR A 355 -9.53 -16.96 -17.06
N LYS A 356 -9.09 -18.12 -16.60
CA LYS A 356 -9.53 -18.69 -15.31
C LYS A 356 -9.13 -17.78 -14.14
N ALA A 357 -7.87 -17.34 -14.10
CA ALA A 357 -7.38 -16.46 -13.05
C ALA A 357 -8.10 -15.09 -13.04
N THR A 358 -8.46 -14.57 -14.23
CA THR A 358 -9.26 -13.34 -14.35
C THR A 358 -10.65 -13.53 -13.76
N LEU A 359 -11.32 -14.63 -14.10
CA LEU A 359 -12.64 -14.93 -13.54
C LEU A 359 -12.57 -15.07 -12.02
N THR A 360 -11.61 -15.84 -11.49
CA THR A 360 -11.36 -15.97 -10.05
C THR A 360 -11.13 -14.59 -9.40
N SER A 361 -10.25 -13.77 -9.97
CA SER A 361 -9.95 -12.43 -9.44
C SER A 361 -11.18 -11.52 -9.40
N ILE A 362 -11.99 -11.53 -10.47
CA ILE A 362 -13.21 -10.71 -10.53
C ILE A 362 -14.24 -11.20 -9.51
N ILE A 363 -14.46 -12.52 -9.39
CA ILE A 363 -15.40 -13.07 -8.41
C ILE A 363 -14.94 -12.73 -6.99
N VAL A 364 -13.67 -12.97 -6.66
CA VAL A 364 -13.11 -12.64 -5.34
C VAL A 364 -13.28 -11.14 -5.05
N ALA A 365 -12.91 -10.28 -5.99
CA ALA A 365 -12.99 -8.83 -5.79
C ALA A 365 -14.44 -8.33 -5.66
N LEU A 366 -15.36 -8.79 -6.50
CA LEU A 366 -16.77 -8.38 -6.43
C LEU A 366 -17.44 -8.87 -5.15
N VAL A 367 -17.30 -10.16 -4.83
CA VAL A 367 -17.98 -10.74 -3.67
C VAL A 367 -17.44 -10.20 -2.37
N SER A 368 -16.10 -10.10 -2.22
CA SER A 368 -15.49 -9.55 -1.02
C SER A 368 -15.84 -8.06 -0.84
N THR A 369 -15.83 -7.26 -1.92
CA THR A 369 -16.22 -5.86 -1.85
C THR A 369 -17.70 -5.70 -1.52
N TYR A 370 -18.58 -6.50 -2.12
CA TYR A 370 -20.01 -6.46 -1.82
C TYR A 370 -20.30 -6.78 -0.35
N ILE A 371 -19.72 -7.86 0.19
CA ILE A 371 -19.89 -8.22 1.61
C ILE A 371 -19.29 -7.12 2.50
N SER A 372 -18.13 -6.58 2.13
CA SER A 372 -17.49 -5.48 2.87
C SER A 372 -18.38 -4.24 2.91
N MET A 373 -19.07 -3.90 1.83
CA MET A 373 -20.05 -2.80 1.78
C MET A 373 -21.22 -3.05 2.73
N CYS A 374 -21.77 -4.28 2.75
CA CYS A 374 -22.85 -4.65 3.64
C CYS A 374 -22.48 -4.49 5.14
N ILE A 375 -21.22 -4.68 5.48
CA ILE A 375 -20.69 -4.48 6.85
C ILE A 375 -20.33 -3.00 7.07
N ALA A 376 -19.64 -2.38 6.14
CA ALA A 376 -19.04 -1.05 6.30
C ALA A 376 -20.09 0.08 6.37
N ILE A 377 -21.11 0.06 5.53
CA ILE A 377 -22.13 1.13 5.51
C ILE A 377 -22.80 1.28 6.89
N PRO A 378 -23.42 0.24 7.47
CA PRO A 378 -24.04 0.39 8.78
C PRO A 378 -23.02 0.60 9.90
N LEU A 379 -21.78 0.09 9.76
CA LEU A 379 -20.70 0.30 10.72
C LEU A 379 -20.29 1.78 10.78
N THR A 380 -20.24 2.47 9.65
CA THR A 380 -19.93 3.90 9.58
C THR A 380 -20.93 4.73 10.38
N PHE A 381 -22.24 4.51 10.18
CA PHE A 381 -23.27 5.20 10.96
C PHE A 381 -23.25 4.86 12.46
N LEU A 382 -22.79 3.65 12.79
CA LEU A 382 -22.60 3.26 14.18
C LEU A 382 -21.41 3.98 14.83
N ILE A 383 -20.30 4.13 14.10
CA ILE A 383 -19.12 4.88 14.54
C ILE A 383 -19.46 6.32 14.85
N GLU A 384 -20.18 7.00 13.96
CA GLU A 384 -20.50 8.42 14.12
C GLU A 384 -21.54 8.69 15.24
N ARG A 385 -22.46 7.76 15.47
CA ARG A 385 -23.58 8.01 16.39
C ARG A 385 -23.37 7.52 17.82
N LYS A 386 -22.41 6.64 18.05
CA LYS A 386 -22.21 6.02 19.37
C LYS A 386 -20.92 6.50 20.05
N ARG A 387 -20.97 6.70 21.37
CA ARG A 387 -19.80 7.12 22.16
C ARG A 387 -18.60 6.17 22.03
N TYR A 388 -18.86 4.88 21.83
CA TYR A 388 -17.81 3.89 21.60
C TYR A 388 -17.32 3.83 20.14
N GLY A 389 -17.90 4.64 19.25
CA GLY A 389 -17.50 4.71 17.84
C GLY A 389 -16.03 5.08 17.65
N VAL A 390 -15.49 5.96 18.49
CA VAL A 390 -14.05 6.31 18.47
C VAL A 390 -13.17 5.08 18.68
N ILE A 391 -13.56 4.16 19.59
CA ILE A 391 -12.84 2.92 19.84
C ILE A 391 -12.91 2.01 18.63
N ILE A 392 -14.12 1.85 18.05
CA ILE A 392 -14.31 1.03 16.85
C ILE A 392 -13.46 1.57 15.70
N ARG A 393 -13.46 2.89 15.46
CA ARG A 393 -12.66 3.53 14.41
C ARG A 393 -11.15 3.30 14.62
N SER A 394 -10.67 3.40 15.86
CA SER A 394 -9.25 3.14 16.17
C SER A 394 -8.86 1.69 15.90
N VAL A 395 -9.72 0.74 16.30
CA VAL A 395 -9.49 -0.69 16.11
C VAL A 395 -9.61 -1.09 14.63
N LEU A 396 -10.52 -0.44 13.89
CA LEU A 396 -10.72 -0.66 12.45
C LEU A 396 -9.46 -0.38 11.61
N LYS A 397 -8.61 0.54 12.05
CA LYS A 397 -7.37 0.89 11.33
C LYS A 397 -6.28 -0.18 11.46
N ILE A 398 -6.39 -1.08 12.43
CA ILE A 398 -5.38 -2.10 12.70
C ILE A 398 -5.15 -3.02 11.48
N PRO A 399 -6.19 -3.61 10.85
CA PRO A 399 -5.99 -4.44 9.66
C PRO A 399 -5.37 -3.73 8.46
N LEU A 400 -5.52 -2.40 8.35
CA LEU A 400 -4.92 -1.62 7.25
C LEU A 400 -3.39 -1.58 7.30
N ILE A 401 -2.82 -1.87 8.44
CA ILE A 401 -1.41 -1.65 8.74
C ILE A 401 -0.67 -2.96 8.93
N ILE A 402 -1.41 -4.01 9.30
CA ILE A 402 -0.84 -5.35 9.39
C ILE A 402 -0.46 -5.81 7.98
N PRO A 403 0.74 -6.41 7.81
CA PRO A 403 1.14 -7.02 6.56
C PRO A 403 0.08 -7.99 6.03
N THR A 404 -0.25 -7.89 4.75
CA THR A 404 -1.30 -8.72 4.15
C THR A 404 -0.99 -10.20 4.21
N SER A 405 0.28 -10.60 4.14
CA SER A 405 0.72 -11.98 4.37
C SER A 405 0.38 -12.47 5.79
N SER A 406 0.55 -11.63 6.82
CA SER A 406 0.16 -11.98 8.20
C SER A 406 -1.36 -12.13 8.33
N LEU A 407 -2.15 -11.28 7.64
CA LEU A 407 -3.61 -11.41 7.62
C LEU A 407 -4.05 -12.68 6.90
N GLY A 408 -3.45 -13.00 5.75
CA GLY A 408 -3.72 -14.25 5.01
C GLY A 408 -3.43 -15.48 5.86
N LEU A 409 -2.28 -15.50 6.53
CA LEU A 409 -1.91 -16.59 7.46
C LEU A 409 -2.89 -16.68 8.63
N SER A 410 -3.31 -15.57 9.19
CA SER A 410 -4.27 -15.56 10.30
C SER A 410 -5.63 -16.13 9.90
N VAL A 411 -6.12 -15.78 8.72
CA VAL A 411 -7.37 -16.33 8.16
C VAL A 411 -7.22 -17.82 7.88
N LEU A 412 -6.08 -18.26 7.32
CA LEU A 412 -5.78 -19.67 7.10
C LEU A 412 -5.78 -20.48 8.40
N LEU A 413 -5.13 -19.96 9.43
CA LEU A 413 -5.03 -20.61 10.74
C LEU A 413 -6.36 -20.59 11.51
N LEU A 414 -7.23 -19.60 11.28
CA LEU A 414 -8.52 -19.51 11.96
C LEU A 414 -9.58 -20.36 11.29
N TRP A 415 -9.84 -20.13 9.99
CA TRP A 415 -10.96 -20.74 9.27
C TRP A 415 -10.57 -21.98 8.47
N GLY A 416 -9.29 -22.13 8.13
CA GLY A 416 -8.74 -23.23 7.35
C GLY A 416 -8.58 -24.53 8.11
N SER A 417 -7.93 -25.50 7.49
CA SER A 417 -7.73 -26.86 8.00
C SER A 417 -6.97 -26.93 9.33
N ASN A 418 -6.17 -25.93 9.63
CA ASN A 418 -5.34 -25.89 10.85
C ASN A 418 -6.00 -25.13 12.02
N GLY A 419 -7.25 -24.68 11.84
CA GLY A 419 -8.04 -24.02 12.88
C GLY A 419 -9.40 -24.70 13.07
N PHE A 420 -10.48 -23.94 12.85
CA PHE A 420 -11.83 -24.49 12.96
C PHE A 420 -12.20 -25.48 11.84
N ASN A 421 -11.34 -25.63 10.83
CA ASN A 421 -11.54 -26.52 9.67
C ASN A 421 -12.91 -26.33 8.99
N LEU A 422 -13.34 -25.08 8.86
CA LEU A 422 -14.64 -24.76 8.27
C LEU A 422 -14.56 -24.59 6.77
N ILE A 423 -13.42 -24.11 6.24
CA ILE A 423 -13.26 -23.77 4.83
C ILE A 423 -11.88 -24.22 4.36
N SER A 424 -11.83 -24.99 3.29
CA SER A 424 -10.57 -25.36 2.62
C SER A 424 -9.95 -24.16 1.89
N SER A 425 -8.62 -24.18 1.71
CA SER A 425 -7.92 -23.20 0.88
C SER A 425 -8.51 -23.15 -0.53
N GLY A 426 -8.81 -21.96 -1.02
CA GLY A 426 -9.48 -21.72 -2.29
C GLY A 426 -10.23 -20.40 -2.31
N ILE A 427 -11.14 -20.25 -3.25
CA ILE A 427 -11.86 -19.00 -3.54
C ILE A 427 -12.58 -18.41 -2.31
N TRP A 428 -13.24 -19.25 -1.49
CA TRP A 428 -14.00 -18.80 -0.33
C TRP A 428 -13.10 -18.27 0.80
N LEU A 429 -11.99 -18.96 1.05
CA LEU A 429 -11.02 -18.50 2.04
C LEU A 429 -10.34 -17.21 1.59
N THR A 430 -10.10 -17.08 0.27
CA THR A 430 -9.59 -15.84 -0.33
C THR A 430 -10.58 -14.69 -0.18
N ILE A 431 -11.88 -14.91 -0.43
CA ILE A 431 -12.93 -13.90 -0.21
C ILE A 431 -12.94 -13.43 1.24
N LEU A 432 -12.92 -14.36 2.22
CA LEU A 432 -12.87 -14.02 3.64
C LEU A 432 -11.64 -13.17 3.98
N THR A 433 -10.48 -13.53 3.45
CA THR A 433 -9.24 -12.78 3.65
C THR A 433 -9.36 -11.37 3.11
N HIS A 434 -9.94 -11.21 1.92
CA HIS A 434 -10.13 -9.90 1.30
C HIS A 434 -11.13 -9.01 2.05
N ILE A 435 -12.13 -9.58 2.71
CA ILE A 435 -13.06 -8.83 3.57
C ILE A 435 -12.31 -8.14 4.73
N VAL A 436 -11.30 -8.79 5.32
CA VAL A 436 -10.57 -8.26 6.49
C VAL A 436 -9.99 -6.88 6.22
N PHE A 437 -9.34 -6.67 5.06
CA PHE A 437 -8.74 -5.38 4.71
C PHE A 437 -9.68 -4.47 3.90
N SER A 438 -10.72 -5.01 3.26
CA SER A 438 -11.67 -4.23 2.47
C SER A 438 -12.65 -3.43 3.33
N VAL A 439 -13.16 -4.01 4.42
CA VAL A 439 -14.09 -3.31 5.33
C VAL A 439 -13.51 -1.98 5.84
N PRO A 440 -12.28 -1.93 6.37
CA PRO A 440 -11.67 -0.68 6.79
C PRO A 440 -11.54 0.38 5.68
N VAL A 441 -11.17 -0.04 4.47
CA VAL A 441 -11.04 0.88 3.31
C VAL A 441 -12.39 1.53 2.97
N VAL A 442 -13.45 0.74 2.95
CA VAL A 442 -14.80 1.24 2.66
C VAL A 442 -15.28 2.17 3.76
N VAL A 443 -15.11 1.78 5.04
CA VAL A 443 -15.52 2.62 6.19
C VAL A 443 -14.83 3.98 6.17
N GLU A 444 -13.50 4.02 6.01
CA GLU A 444 -12.75 5.28 6.00
C GLU A 444 -13.14 6.17 4.80
N SER A 445 -13.47 5.57 3.64
CA SER A 445 -13.95 6.31 2.47
C SER A 445 -15.32 6.96 2.73
N ILE A 446 -16.23 6.26 3.41
CA ILE A 446 -17.56 6.78 3.75
C ILE A 446 -17.46 7.81 4.88
N LEU A 447 -16.60 7.58 5.90
CA LEU A 447 -16.35 8.53 6.99
C LEU A 447 -15.80 9.85 6.45
N ALA A 448 -14.86 9.81 5.51
CA ALA A 448 -14.32 11.02 4.89
C ALA A 448 -15.43 11.85 4.17
N ALA A 449 -16.37 11.19 3.49
CA ALA A 449 -17.49 11.86 2.87
C ALA A 449 -18.50 12.37 3.92
N TYR A 450 -18.72 11.62 4.99
CA TYR A 450 -19.61 11.99 6.09
C TYR A 450 -19.12 13.26 6.79
N GLU A 451 -17.85 13.29 7.18
CA GLU A 451 -17.22 14.45 7.83
C GLU A 451 -17.13 15.67 6.88
N GLY A 452 -16.83 15.44 5.59
CA GLY A 452 -16.68 16.50 4.59
C GLY A 452 -17.99 17.17 4.14
N SER A 453 -19.15 16.55 4.42
CA SER A 453 -20.47 17.05 3.99
C SER A 453 -21.34 17.50 5.15
N ASP A 454 -20.82 17.64 6.36
CA ASP A 454 -21.58 18.03 7.58
C ASP A 454 -22.90 17.24 7.74
N VAL A 455 -22.88 15.94 7.40
CA VAL A 455 -24.08 15.08 7.33
C VAL A 455 -24.89 15.11 8.62
N GLN A 456 -24.21 15.17 9.77
CA GLN A 456 -24.86 15.20 11.07
C GLN A 456 -25.80 16.42 11.22
N MET A 457 -25.39 17.60 10.75
CA MET A 457 -26.19 18.82 10.80
C MET A 457 -27.49 18.68 9.99
N TYR A 458 -27.39 18.12 8.78
CA TYR A 458 -28.57 17.91 7.92
C TYR A 458 -29.51 16.83 8.47
N GLU A 459 -28.93 15.76 9.05
CA GLU A 459 -29.71 14.71 9.69
C GLU A 459 -30.47 15.22 10.92
N ASP A 460 -29.81 16.00 11.78
CA ASP A 460 -30.47 16.62 12.95
C ASP A 460 -31.58 17.59 12.53
N SER A 461 -31.37 18.32 11.43
CA SER A 461 -32.41 19.17 10.85
C SER A 461 -33.63 18.37 10.37
N ALA A 462 -33.41 17.26 9.67
CA ALA A 462 -34.48 16.38 9.22
C ALA A 462 -35.26 15.77 10.42
N ARG A 463 -34.55 15.42 11.48
CA ARG A 463 -35.17 14.87 12.71
C ARG A 463 -35.99 15.92 13.48
N THR A 464 -35.57 17.18 13.50
CA THR A 464 -36.36 18.28 14.08
C THR A 464 -37.65 18.54 13.30
N LEU A 465 -37.66 18.22 12.00
CA LEU A 465 -38.83 18.24 11.13
C LEU A 465 -39.73 17.00 11.25
N GLY A 466 -39.42 16.07 12.17
CA GLY A 466 -40.21 14.88 12.45
C GLY A 466 -39.77 13.59 11.73
N ALA A 467 -38.65 13.59 11.02
CA ALA A 467 -38.14 12.37 10.42
C ALA A 467 -37.69 11.34 11.49
N THR A 468 -38.04 10.06 11.28
CA THR A 468 -37.49 8.98 12.08
C THR A 468 -35.99 8.82 11.79
N ALA A 469 -35.24 8.19 12.71
CA ALA A 469 -33.82 7.96 12.51
C ALA A 469 -33.52 7.15 11.21
N TYR A 470 -34.42 6.24 10.83
CA TYR A 470 -34.31 5.48 9.59
C TYR A 470 -34.54 6.36 8.36
N ASN A 471 -35.62 7.12 8.34
CA ASN A 471 -35.94 8.03 7.24
C ASN A 471 -34.84 9.08 7.04
N ALA A 472 -34.28 9.63 8.14
CA ALA A 472 -33.19 10.60 8.06
C ALA A 472 -31.91 9.97 7.43
N ILE A 473 -31.61 8.71 7.74
CA ILE A 473 -30.48 8.00 7.08
C ILE A 473 -30.76 7.83 5.59
N GLU A 474 -31.92 7.30 5.25
CA GLU A 474 -32.27 6.93 3.88
C GLU A 474 -32.39 8.15 2.95
N THR A 475 -33.02 9.22 3.42
CA THR A 475 -33.33 10.40 2.59
C THR A 475 -32.25 11.48 2.63
N VAL A 476 -31.45 11.55 3.69
CA VAL A 476 -30.42 12.59 3.88
C VAL A 476 -29.03 12.02 3.89
N SER A 477 -28.74 11.12 4.84
CA SER A 477 -27.36 10.70 5.07
C SER A 477 -26.80 9.87 3.91
N LEU A 478 -27.53 8.84 3.43
CA LEU A 478 -27.08 7.98 2.32
C LEU A 478 -26.85 8.76 1.01
N PRO A 479 -27.74 9.66 0.57
CA PRO A 479 -27.48 10.49 -0.60
C PRO A 479 -26.27 11.40 -0.47
N LEU A 480 -26.04 12.00 0.70
CA LEU A 480 -24.89 12.88 0.94
C LEU A 480 -23.56 12.10 0.92
N VAL A 481 -23.51 10.87 1.46
CA VAL A 481 -22.30 10.05 1.47
C VAL A 481 -22.16 9.16 0.22
N LYS A 482 -23.04 9.26 -0.77
CA LYS A 482 -23.02 8.42 -1.99
C LYS A 482 -21.66 8.41 -2.69
N GLY A 483 -21.00 9.58 -2.77
CA GLY A 483 -19.65 9.69 -3.33
C GLY A 483 -18.63 8.86 -2.56
N GLY A 484 -18.68 8.89 -1.23
CA GLY A 484 -17.82 8.07 -0.36
C GLY A 484 -18.09 6.57 -0.50
N ILE A 485 -19.36 6.19 -0.61
CA ILE A 485 -19.78 4.80 -0.85
C ILE A 485 -19.20 4.28 -2.18
N LEU A 486 -19.34 5.05 -3.26
CA LEU A 486 -18.82 4.69 -4.57
C LEU A 486 -17.28 4.64 -4.59
N THR A 487 -16.62 5.62 -3.97
CA THR A 487 -15.16 5.64 -3.83
C THR A 487 -14.67 4.42 -3.03
N GLY A 488 -15.32 4.11 -1.91
CA GLY A 488 -15.02 2.95 -1.09
C GLY A 488 -15.19 1.63 -1.85
N PHE A 489 -16.25 1.50 -2.66
CA PHE A 489 -16.45 0.35 -3.54
C PHE A 489 -15.28 0.18 -4.51
N ILE A 490 -14.94 1.23 -5.26
CA ILE A 490 -13.93 1.16 -6.30
C ILE A 490 -12.53 0.92 -5.71
N LEU A 491 -12.19 1.58 -4.60
CA LEU A 491 -10.91 1.39 -3.92
C LEU A 491 -10.77 -0.04 -3.35
N SER A 492 -11.81 -0.55 -2.69
CA SER A 492 -11.83 -1.91 -2.17
C SER A 492 -11.72 -2.95 -3.30
N PHE A 493 -12.47 -2.76 -4.38
CA PHE A 493 -12.42 -3.63 -5.56
C PHE A 493 -11.04 -3.63 -6.22
N ALA A 494 -10.44 -2.44 -6.43
CA ALA A 494 -9.10 -2.32 -7.00
C ALA A 494 -8.03 -2.94 -6.10
N HIS A 495 -8.12 -2.72 -4.78
CA HIS A 495 -7.21 -3.34 -3.81
C HIS A 495 -7.32 -4.87 -3.85
N SER A 496 -8.54 -5.40 -3.84
CA SER A 496 -8.79 -6.84 -3.90
C SER A 496 -8.26 -7.46 -5.21
N LEU A 497 -8.44 -6.78 -6.36
CA LEU A 497 -7.90 -7.23 -7.64
C LEU A 497 -6.36 -7.26 -7.67
N GLY A 498 -5.73 -6.36 -6.93
CA GLY A 498 -4.27 -6.21 -6.91
C GLY A 498 -3.55 -7.00 -5.82
N GLU A 499 -4.29 -7.59 -4.88
CA GLU A 499 -3.71 -8.25 -3.72
C GLU A 499 -3.02 -9.57 -4.09
N THR A 500 -1.77 -9.70 -3.64
CA THR A 500 -0.92 -10.87 -3.95
C THR A 500 -0.54 -11.64 -2.68
N GLY A 501 -0.04 -10.95 -1.66
CA GLY A 501 0.59 -11.56 -0.49
C GLY A 501 -0.36 -12.43 0.35
N ALA A 502 -1.51 -11.89 0.72
CA ALA A 502 -2.54 -12.63 1.44
C ALA A 502 -3.13 -13.75 0.58
N THR A 503 -3.37 -13.44 -0.71
CA THR A 503 -3.94 -14.38 -1.67
C THR A 503 -3.08 -15.62 -1.82
N PHE A 504 -1.76 -15.49 -1.95
CA PHE A 504 -0.83 -16.61 -2.09
C PHE A 504 -0.96 -17.66 -0.98
N ILE A 505 -1.27 -17.21 0.24
CA ILE A 505 -1.38 -18.09 1.41
C ILE A 505 -2.69 -18.89 1.41
N VAL A 506 -3.78 -18.31 0.90
CA VAL A 506 -5.14 -18.84 1.07
C VAL A 506 -5.78 -19.38 -0.21
N MET A 507 -5.25 -19.07 -1.39
CA MET A 507 -5.89 -19.34 -2.69
C MET A 507 -5.99 -20.82 -3.06
N GLY A 508 -5.13 -21.67 -2.51
CA GLY A 508 -5.10 -23.09 -2.86
C GLY A 508 -4.89 -23.29 -4.37
N ARG A 509 -5.88 -23.90 -5.05
CA ARG A 509 -5.87 -24.13 -6.51
C ARG A 509 -6.48 -22.97 -7.32
N ASP A 510 -7.18 -22.06 -6.66
CA ASP A 510 -7.94 -20.98 -7.29
C ASP A 510 -7.05 -19.74 -7.47
N ILE A 511 -6.16 -19.78 -8.46
CA ILE A 511 -5.14 -18.75 -8.70
C ILE A 511 -5.81 -17.46 -9.18
N THR A 512 -5.39 -16.30 -8.60
CA THR A 512 -5.74 -14.96 -9.07
C THR A 512 -4.72 -14.44 -10.07
N VAL A 513 -5.08 -13.41 -10.85
CA VAL A 513 -4.14 -12.84 -11.86
C VAL A 513 -2.86 -12.29 -11.25
N PRO A 514 -2.87 -11.56 -10.10
CA PRO A 514 -1.62 -11.15 -9.45
C PRO A 514 -0.72 -12.32 -9.05
N ALA A 515 -1.29 -13.41 -8.55
CA ALA A 515 -0.56 -14.62 -8.20
C ALA A 515 -0.02 -15.34 -9.46
N LEU A 516 -0.80 -15.34 -10.54
CA LEU A 516 -0.38 -15.92 -11.82
C LEU A 516 0.85 -15.19 -12.39
N VAL A 517 0.96 -13.86 -12.26
CA VAL A 517 2.15 -13.12 -12.68
C VAL A 517 3.40 -13.62 -11.95
N VAL A 518 3.32 -13.82 -10.64
CA VAL A 518 4.44 -14.36 -9.84
C VAL A 518 4.82 -15.75 -10.31
N ASN A 519 3.84 -16.65 -10.48
CA ASN A 519 4.07 -18.01 -10.97
C ASN A 519 4.70 -18.03 -12.38
N MET A 520 4.28 -17.13 -13.29
CA MET A 520 4.88 -16.99 -14.63
C MET A 520 6.34 -16.55 -14.55
N VAL A 521 6.67 -15.63 -13.63
CA VAL A 521 8.05 -15.16 -13.43
C VAL A 521 8.91 -16.29 -12.85
N GLU A 522 8.43 -17.01 -11.86
CA GLU A 522 9.12 -18.16 -11.27
C GLU A 522 9.31 -19.31 -12.27
N ALA A 523 8.34 -19.53 -13.17
CA ALA A 523 8.41 -20.48 -14.25
C ALA A 523 9.23 -20.00 -15.47
N LEU A 524 9.84 -18.80 -15.40
CA LEU A 524 10.57 -18.15 -16.50
C LEU A 524 9.74 -17.94 -17.77
N ALA A 525 8.41 -17.91 -17.65
CA ALA A 525 7.49 -17.61 -18.73
C ALA A 525 7.36 -16.08 -18.94
N ILE A 526 8.48 -15.41 -19.17
CA ILE A 526 8.59 -13.95 -19.19
C ILE A 526 7.68 -13.28 -20.24
N PRO A 527 7.57 -13.75 -21.52
CA PRO A 527 6.65 -13.15 -22.47
C PRO A 527 5.17 -13.24 -22.05
N ALA A 528 4.73 -14.34 -21.44
CA ALA A 528 3.38 -14.44 -20.89
C ALA A 528 3.19 -13.46 -19.72
N ALA A 529 4.22 -13.28 -18.89
CA ALA A 529 4.20 -12.31 -17.79
C ALA A 529 4.14 -10.85 -18.30
N PHE A 530 4.76 -10.50 -19.46
CA PHE A 530 4.58 -9.19 -20.10
C PHE A 530 3.10 -8.90 -20.35
N PHE A 531 2.42 -9.81 -21.03
CA PHE A 531 1.01 -9.64 -21.37
C PHE A 531 0.13 -9.56 -20.12
N THR A 532 0.32 -10.49 -19.20
CA THR A 532 -0.49 -10.58 -17.98
C THR A 532 -0.31 -9.35 -17.08
N SER A 533 0.92 -8.85 -16.93
CA SER A 533 1.20 -7.64 -16.15
C SER A 533 0.63 -6.39 -16.83
N THR A 534 0.79 -6.28 -18.15
CA THR A 534 0.19 -5.20 -18.95
C THR A 534 -1.34 -5.19 -18.82
N TYR A 535 -1.97 -6.36 -18.91
CA TYR A 535 -3.41 -6.52 -18.70
C TYR A 535 -3.85 -6.04 -17.31
N LEU A 536 -3.16 -6.44 -16.25
CA LEU A 536 -3.44 -6.00 -14.88
C LEU A 536 -3.29 -4.50 -14.69
N ILE A 537 -2.19 -3.92 -15.22
CA ILE A 537 -1.93 -2.48 -15.12
C ILE A 537 -3.00 -1.70 -15.90
N ALA A 538 -3.35 -2.15 -17.13
CA ALA A 538 -4.39 -1.52 -17.93
C ALA A 538 -5.75 -1.54 -17.21
N LEU A 539 -6.12 -2.66 -16.59
CA LEU A 539 -7.35 -2.77 -15.80
C LEU A 539 -7.37 -1.75 -14.64
N SER A 540 -6.26 -1.60 -13.93
CA SER A 540 -6.14 -0.64 -12.83
C SER A 540 -6.18 0.82 -13.31
N LEU A 541 -5.60 1.13 -14.48
CA LEU A 541 -5.70 2.46 -15.08
C LEU A 541 -7.15 2.80 -15.46
N ILE A 542 -7.90 1.83 -15.99
CA ILE A 542 -9.32 1.99 -16.28
C ILE A 542 -10.11 2.27 -15.00
N LEU A 543 -9.85 1.51 -13.92
CA LEU A 543 -10.49 1.74 -12.62
C LEU A 543 -10.18 3.13 -12.07
N LEU A 544 -8.92 3.57 -12.15
CA LEU A 544 -8.52 4.92 -11.73
C LEU A 544 -9.25 6.00 -12.54
N ALA A 545 -9.37 5.81 -13.86
CA ALA A 545 -10.12 6.73 -14.71
C ALA A 545 -11.61 6.80 -14.32
N ILE A 546 -12.22 5.66 -13.97
CA ILE A 546 -13.60 5.61 -13.48
C ILE A 546 -13.72 6.37 -12.15
N ILE A 547 -12.82 6.15 -11.18
CA ILE A 547 -12.80 6.90 -9.92
C ILE A 547 -12.78 8.40 -10.21
N ARG A 548 -11.88 8.84 -11.09
CA ARG A 548 -11.73 10.26 -11.41
C ARG A 548 -12.99 10.88 -12.02
N VAL A 549 -13.66 10.17 -12.92
CA VAL A 549 -14.92 10.65 -13.55
C VAL A 549 -16.04 10.73 -12.52
N THR A 550 -16.12 9.79 -11.59
CA THR A 550 -17.19 9.72 -10.58
C THR A 550 -16.99 10.70 -9.43
N THR A 551 -15.75 11.00 -9.04
CA THR A 551 -15.45 11.94 -7.94
C THR A 551 -15.43 13.41 -8.36
N ARG A 552 -15.33 13.71 -9.67
CA ARG A 552 -15.42 15.09 -10.20
C ARG A 552 -16.85 15.57 -10.45
N ARG A 553 -17.82 14.70 -10.32
CA ARG A 553 -19.27 15.03 -10.35
C ARG A 553 -19.83 15.17 -8.95
#